data_05292b2b4736d6040a61a59434e01509
#
_entry.id   05292b2b4736d6040a61a59434e01509
#
_cell.length_a   1.000
_cell.length_b   1.000
_cell.length_c   1.000
_cell.angle_alpha   90.00
_cell.angle_beta   90.00
_cell.angle_gamma   90.00
#
_symmetry.space_group_name_H-M   'P 1'
#
loop_
_entity.id
_entity.type
_entity.pdbx_description
1 polymer ?
#
loop_
_entity_poly.entity_id
_entity_poly.type
_entity_poly.pdbx_seq_one_letter_code
_entity_poly.pdbx_strand_id
1 'polypeptide(L)'
;LQTDWYSGRSLAPRVLLGTEENPNVSPVEHRAVRLAKKIAAGAQFVQTQYCYDIPLLRRFMTAVEDAGLLEQVFILIGVGPIRTAKAGEWMRTHVPGIHIPDSVIERMKGARDQTREGLNLCVDLIQEVRTIKGVSGVHVMAYRQEESVAEVIDRSGILAGRTPWFPGRDPQINEDRKLS
;
A
#
# COMPACT_ATOMS: atom_id res chain seq x y z
N LEU A 1 6.64 -8.33 25.61
CA LEU A 1 7.65 -9.14 26.32
C LEU A 1 7.05 -10.49 26.68
N GLN A 2 7.51 -11.53 26.02
CA GLN A 2 7.14 -12.89 26.34
C GLN A 2 8.21 -13.43 27.29
N THR A 3 7.83 -13.80 28.49
CA THR A 3 8.72 -14.45 29.46
C THR A 3 8.67 -15.94 29.24
N ASP A 4 9.81 -16.54 28.99
CA ASP A 4 9.97 -17.98 29.07
C ASP A 4 9.98 -18.38 30.55
N TRP A 5 8.90 -18.97 31.00
CA TRP A 5 8.68 -19.38 32.39
C TRP A 5 9.70 -20.43 32.88
N TYR A 6 10.36 -21.13 31.96
CA TYR A 6 11.32 -22.19 32.30
C TYR A 6 12.76 -21.70 32.43
N SER A 7 13.14 -20.64 31.69
CA SER A 7 14.54 -20.19 31.64
C SER A 7 14.78 -18.86 32.34
N GLY A 8 13.75 -18.14 32.74
CA GLY A 8 13.85 -16.80 33.29
C GLY A 8 14.37 -15.75 32.29
N ARG A 9 14.47 -16.10 31.01
CA ARG A 9 14.92 -15.18 29.95
C ARG A 9 13.75 -14.46 29.36
N SER A 10 13.81 -13.13 29.35
CA SER A 10 12.90 -12.27 28.61
C SER A 10 13.32 -12.27 27.12
N LEU A 11 12.48 -12.82 26.25
CA LEU A 11 12.67 -12.73 24.82
C LEU A 11 11.85 -11.55 24.28
N ALA A 12 12.49 -10.64 23.59
CA ALA A 12 11.78 -9.60 22.86
C ALA A 12 10.95 -10.25 21.75
N PRO A 13 9.64 -9.93 21.63
CA PRO A 13 8.84 -10.47 20.55
C PRO A 13 9.38 -10.00 19.20
N ARG A 14 9.51 -10.92 18.25
CA ARG A 14 9.84 -10.60 16.86
C ARG A 14 8.55 -10.19 16.16
N VAL A 15 8.29 -8.90 16.09
CA VAL A 15 7.10 -8.33 15.41
C VAL A 15 7.53 -7.44 14.28
N LEU A 16 6.80 -7.49 13.16
CA LEU A 16 6.91 -6.53 12.08
C LEU A 16 5.89 -5.42 12.36
N LEU A 17 6.38 -4.20 12.62
CA LEU A 17 5.53 -3.07 12.95
C LEU A 17 5.19 -2.29 11.68
N GLY A 18 3.89 -2.24 11.34
CA GLY A 18 3.34 -1.43 10.27
C GLY A 18 2.63 -0.20 10.79
N THR A 19 2.47 0.78 9.93
CA THR A 19 1.66 1.98 10.17
C THR A 19 0.88 2.35 8.92
N GLU A 20 -0.08 3.26 9.08
CA GLU A 20 -0.79 3.87 7.97
C GLU A 20 -0.33 5.32 7.74
N GLU A 21 -0.49 5.81 6.51
CA GLU A 21 -0.35 7.23 6.19
C GLU A 21 -1.35 7.64 5.10
N ASN A 22 -1.71 8.92 5.10
CA ASN A 22 -2.63 9.45 4.10
C ASN A 22 -1.95 10.55 3.28
N PRO A 23 -1.47 10.23 2.07
CA PRO A 23 -0.84 11.20 1.17
C PRO A 23 -1.78 12.30 0.68
N ASN A 24 -3.09 12.06 0.72
CA ASN A 24 -4.09 12.95 0.12
C ASN A 24 -4.41 14.20 0.96
N VAL A 25 -3.97 14.24 2.23
CA VAL A 25 -4.35 15.32 3.14
C VAL A 25 -3.26 16.39 3.18
N SER A 26 -3.66 17.64 2.93
CA SER A 26 -2.77 18.82 3.00
C SER A 26 -2.52 19.29 4.44
N PRO A 27 -1.37 19.93 4.71
CA PRO A 27 -0.23 20.11 3.81
C PRO A 27 0.63 18.84 3.72
N VAL A 28 1.13 18.56 2.51
CA VAL A 28 1.87 17.33 2.20
C VAL A 28 3.17 17.22 3.01
N GLU A 29 3.83 18.34 3.28
CA GLU A 29 5.08 18.44 4.03
C GLU A 29 4.89 17.93 5.48
N HIS A 30 3.76 18.21 6.09
CA HIS A 30 3.43 17.71 7.43
C HIS A 30 3.28 16.17 7.45
N ARG A 31 2.95 15.54 6.32
CA ARG A 31 2.83 14.08 6.22
C ARG A 31 4.19 13.40 6.32
N ALA A 32 5.21 13.93 5.65
CA ALA A 32 6.57 13.42 5.78
C ALA A 32 7.09 13.54 7.21
N VAL A 33 6.82 14.66 7.90
CA VAL A 33 7.17 14.85 9.32
C VAL A 33 6.45 13.84 10.23
N ARG A 34 5.16 13.57 9.97
CA ARG A 34 4.40 12.56 10.74
C ARG A 34 4.93 11.16 10.48
N LEU A 35 5.26 10.85 9.22
CA LEU A 35 5.87 9.58 8.86
C LEU A 35 7.21 9.39 9.56
N ALA A 36 8.06 10.41 9.61
CA ALA A 36 9.34 10.36 10.35
C ALA A 36 9.16 9.98 11.83
N LYS A 37 8.13 10.52 12.50
CA LYS A 37 7.81 10.15 13.89
C LYS A 37 7.38 8.69 14.02
N LYS A 38 6.63 8.17 13.07
CA LYS A 38 6.20 6.76 13.05
C LYS A 38 7.38 5.81 12.82
N ILE A 39 8.28 6.18 11.92
CA ILE A 39 9.54 5.45 11.67
C ILE A 39 10.40 5.45 12.94
N ALA A 40 10.59 6.62 13.58
CA ALA A 40 11.33 6.72 14.82
C ALA A 40 10.70 5.88 15.97
N ALA A 41 9.39 5.66 15.93
CA ALA A 41 8.67 4.77 16.86
C ALA A 41 8.78 3.28 16.49
N GLY A 42 9.49 2.93 15.41
CA GLY A 42 9.78 1.55 14.98
C GLY A 42 8.96 1.03 13.80
N ALA A 43 8.22 1.88 13.09
CA ALA A 43 7.50 1.43 11.89
C ALA A 43 8.47 1.00 10.79
N GLN A 44 8.30 -0.21 10.27
CA GLN A 44 9.11 -0.83 9.24
C GLN A 44 8.45 -0.79 7.87
N PHE A 45 7.13 -0.71 7.83
CA PHE A 45 6.37 -0.50 6.60
C PHE A 45 5.17 0.43 6.83
N VAL A 46 4.71 1.03 5.74
CA VAL A 46 3.56 1.94 5.69
C VAL A 46 2.59 1.45 4.64
N GLN A 47 1.30 1.40 4.97
CA GLN A 47 0.22 1.27 4.02
C GLN A 47 -0.49 2.61 3.89
N THR A 48 -0.68 3.09 2.65
CA THR A 48 -1.35 4.37 2.46
C THR A 48 -2.85 4.20 2.25
N GLN A 49 -3.59 5.31 2.43
CA GLN A 49 -4.96 5.43 1.93
C GLN A 49 -4.98 5.30 0.40
N TYR A 50 -6.15 5.07 -0.21
CA TYR A 50 -6.31 5.06 -1.68
C TYR A 50 -5.70 6.29 -2.34
N CYS A 51 -4.85 6.07 -3.34
CA CYS A 51 -4.14 7.11 -4.08
C CYS A 51 -4.57 7.10 -5.55
N TYR A 52 -5.67 7.80 -5.85
CA TYR A 52 -6.15 8.00 -7.23
C TYR A 52 -5.54 9.24 -7.90
N ASP A 53 -4.99 10.16 -7.10
CA ASP A 53 -4.32 11.38 -7.58
C ASP A 53 -2.80 11.15 -7.61
N ILE A 54 -2.29 10.74 -8.76
CA ILE A 54 -0.86 10.46 -8.93
C ILE A 54 0.01 11.72 -8.79
N PRO A 55 -0.36 12.89 -9.33
CA PRO A 55 0.36 14.14 -9.05
C PRO A 55 0.52 14.43 -7.55
N LEU A 56 -0.55 14.26 -6.78
CA LEU A 56 -0.51 14.47 -5.34
C LEU A 56 0.37 13.43 -4.63
N LEU A 57 0.28 12.17 -5.04
CA LEU A 57 1.15 11.09 -4.53
C LEU A 57 2.63 11.37 -4.83
N ARG A 58 2.97 11.83 -6.04
CA ARG A 58 4.35 12.19 -6.39
C ARG A 58 4.90 13.31 -5.50
N ARG A 59 4.09 14.34 -5.22
CA ARG A 59 4.47 15.41 -4.28
C ARG A 59 4.74 14.87 -2.88
N PHE A 60 3.90 13.96 -2.38
CA PHE A 60 4.13 13.31 -1.09
C PHE A 60 5.44 12.51 -1.10
N MET A 61 5.69 11.70 -2.12
CA MET A 61 6.92 10.90 -2.22
C MET A 61 8.17 11.77 -2.34
N THR A 62 8.10 12.92 -3.03
CA THR A 62 9.19 13.91 -3.05
C THR A 62 9.46 14.45 -1.64
N ALA A 63 8.43 14.83 -0.88
CA ALA A 63 8.61 15.29 0.50
C ALA A 63 9.20 14.20 1.42
N VAL A 64 8.85 12.93 1.19
CA VAL A 64 9.43 11.78 1.92
C VAL A 64 10.91 11.59 1.54
N GLU A 65 11.25 11.75 0.27
CA GLU A 65 12.63 11.72 -0.22
C GLU A 65 13.48 12.85 0.36
N ASP A 66 12.98 14.09 0.31
CA ASP A 66 13.64 15.28 0.85
C ASP A 66 13.90 15.18 2.36
N ALA A 67 13.02 14.45 3.06
CA ALA A 67 13.19 14.13 4.49
C ALA A 67 14.16 12.96 4.75
N GLY A 68 14.73 12.33 3.72
CA GLY A 68 15.68 11.20 3.83
C GLY A 68 15.06 9.91 4.37
N LEU A 69 13.75 9.67 4.13
CA LEU A 69 13.02 8.56 4.74
C LEU A 69 12.88 7.32 3.84
N LEU A 70 13.18 7.42 2.54
CA LEU A 70 12.94 6.35 1.57
C LEU A 70 13.64 5.03 1.91
N GLU A 71 14.84 5.10 2.47
CA GLU A 71 15.64 3.92 2.83
C GLU A 71 15.32 3.39 4.24
N GLN A 72 14.41 4.04 4.95
CA GLN A 72 14.11 3.71 6.35
C GLN A 72 12.82 2.92 6.52
N VAL A 73 11.96 2.87 5.49
CA VAL A 73 10.64 2.25 5.58
C VAL A 73 10.16 1.75 4.23
N PHE A 74 9.48 0.61 4.20
CA PHE A 74 8.81 0.13 3.00
C PHE A 74 7.45 0.83 2.82
N ILE A 75 7.22 1.45 1.66
CA ILE A 75 5.98 2.20 1.40
C ILE A 75 5.11 1.43 0.40
N LEU A 76 3.94 0.99 0.86
CA LEU A 76 2.93 0.27 0.08
C LEU A 76 1.78 1.22 -0.23
N ILE A 77 1.62 1.55 -1.50
CA ILE A 77 0.60 2.50 -1.94
C ILE A 77 -0.76 1.83 -2.03
N GLY A 78 -1.75 2.44 -1.39
CA GLY A 78 -3.14 2.00 -1.42
C GLY A 78 -3.75 2.23 -2.81
N VAL A 79 -4.22 1.16 -3.43
CA VAL A 79 -4.93 1.17 -4.71
C VAL A 79 -6.15 0.26 -4.66
N GLY A 80 -7.11 0.47 -5.54
CA GLY A 80 -8.25 -0.43 -5.63
C GLY A 80 -9.21 -0.04 -6.75
N PRO A 81 -10.01 -1.00 -7.25
CA PRO A 81 -10.97 -0.72 -8.30
C PRO A 81 -12.14 0.13 -7.81
N ILE A 82 -12.63 1.02 -8.66
CA ILE A 82 -13.88 1.75 -8.46
C ILE A 82 -14.96 1.03 -9.27
N ARG A 83 -16.00 0.50 -8.61
CA ARG A 83 -17.01 -0.31 -9.27
C ARG A 83 -17.85 0.48 -10.28
N THR A 84 -18.23 1.71 -9.93
CA THR A 84 -19.01 2.61 -10.78
C THR A 84 -18.63 4.06 -10.52
N ALA A 85 -18.93 4.98 -11.44
CA ALA A 85 -18.77 6.41 -11.23
C ALA A 85 -19.52 6.90 -9.98
N LYS A 86 -20.76 6.40 -9.76
CA LYS A 86 -21.55 6.70 -8.57
C LYS A 86 -20.86 6.25 -7.27
N ALA A 87 -20.24 5.07 -7.28
CA ALA A 87 -19.46 4.59 -6.14
C ALA A 87 -18.24 5.48 -5.88
N GLY A 88 -17.54 5.91 -6.93
CA GLY A 88 -16.42 6.85 -6.82
C GLY A 88 -16.82 8.21 -6.25
N GLU A 89 -17.95 8.76 -6.71
CA GLU A 89 -18.49 10.01 -6.16
C GLU A 89 -18.90 9.87 -4.69
N TRP A 90 -19.51 8.72 -4.33
CA TRP A 90 -19.84 8.42 -2.94
C TRP A 90 -18.57 8.31 -2.07
N MET A 91 -17.56 7.56 -2.52
CA MET A 91 -16.28 7.44 -1.81
C MET A 91 -15.65 8.80 -1.58
N ARG A 92 -15.59 9.66 -2.60
CA ARG A 92 -15.01 11.00 -2.55
C ARG A 92 -15.67 11.89 -1.50
N THR A 93 -16.98 11.71 -1.26
CA THR A 93 -17.75 12.56 -0.37
C THR A 93 -17.94 11.99 1.04
N HIS A 94 -17.88 10.67 1.21
CA HIS A 94 -18.22 10.01 2.47
C HIS A 94 -17.04 9.29 3.14
N VAL A 95 -15.98 8.96 2.40
CA VAL A 95 -14.83 8.29 3.00
C VAL A 95 -13.74 9.32 3.34
N PRO A 96 -13.46 9.53 4.63
CA PRO A 96 -12.48 10.54 5.04
C PRO A 96 -11.09 10.28 4.44
N GLY A 97 -10.49 11.34 3.92
CA GLY A 97 -9.12 11.31 3.43
C GLY A 97 -8.93 10.63 2.07
N ILE A 98 -9.99 10.23 1.39
CA ILE A 98 -9.91 9.83 -0.03
C ILE A 98 -10.03 11.07 -0.91
N HIS A 99 -9.13 11.18 -1.88
CA HIS A 99 -9.21 12.16 -2.95
C HIS A 99 -9.31 11.42 -4.30
N ILE A 100 -10.40 11.66 -5.04
CA ILE A 100 -10.61 11.11 -6.38
C ILE A 100 -10.76 12.29 -7.35
N PRO A 101 -9.82 12.49 -8.27
CA PRO A 101 -9.88 13.55 -9.27
C PRO A 101 -11.11 13.45 -10.18
N ASP A 102 -11.58 14.59 -10.68
CA ASP A 102 -12.71 14.62 -11.62
C ASP A 102 -12.42 13.80 -12.89
N SER A 103 -11.18 13.80 -13.36
CA SER A 103 -10.76 12.99 -14.52
C SER A 103 -11.01 11.49 -14.32
N VAL A 104 -10.83 10.98 -13.11
CA VAL A 104 -11.13 9.58 -12.76
C VAL A 104 -12.64 9.32 -12.82
N ILE A 105 -13.43 10.22 -12.25
CA ILE A 105 -14.91 10.11 -12.28
C ILE A 105 -15.43 10.19 -13.72
N GLU A 106 -14.93 11.13 -14.53
CA GLU A 106 -15.34 11.27 -15.94
C GLU A 106 -14.92 10.06 -16.77
N ARG A 107 -13.74 9.50 -16.55
CA ARG A 107 -13.31 8.24 -17.15
C ARG A 107 -14.32 7.11 -16.86
N MET A 108 -14.74 7.00 -15.60
CA MET A 108 -15.73 6.00 -15.18
C MET A 108 -17.10 6.25 -15.80
N LYS A 109 -17.57 7.51 -15.87
CA LYS A 109 -18.85 7.87 -16.51
C LYS A 109 -18.87 7.56 -18.00
N GLY A 110 -17.77 7.77 -18.71
CA GLY A 110 -17.63 7.52 -20.14
C GLY A 110 -17.60 6.03 -20.51
N ALA A 111 -17.38 5.14 -19.55
CA ALA A 111 -17.26 3.71 -19.82
C ALA A 111 -18.63 3.04 -20.01
N ARG A 112 -18.76 2.20 -21.05
CA ARG A 112 -19.94 1.36 -21.27
C ARG A 112 -20.08 0.28 -20.20
N ASP A 113 -18.97 -0.33 -19.80
CA ASP A 113 -18.86 -1.26 -18.69
C ASP A 113 -17.98 -0.65 -17.61
N GLN A 114 -18.63 -0.01 -16.63
CA GLN A 114 -17.91 0.69 -15.56
C GLN A 114 -17.19 -0.26 -14.61
N THR A 115 -17.71 -1.47 -14.39
CA THR A 115 -17.04 -2.47 -13.54
C THR A 115 -15.71 -2.88 -14.18
N ARG A 116 -15.72 -3.18 -15.47
CA ARG A 116 -14.49 -3.51 -16.20
C ARG A 116 -13.52 -2.34 -16.25
N GLU A 117 -14.02 -1.13 -16.46
CA GLU A 117 -13.19 0.08 -16.48
C GLU A 117 -12.56 0.38 -15.11
N GLY A 118 -13.26 0.10 -14.02
CA GLY A 118 -12.70 0.21 -12.68
C GLY A 118 -11.51 -0.74 -12.43
N LEU A 119 -11.56 -1.95 -13.00
CA LEU A 119 -10.42 -2.86 -12.99
C LEU A 119 -9.27 -2.33 -13.86
N ASN A 120 -9.56 -1.80 -15.04
CA ASN A 120 -8.57 -1.19 -15.92
C ASN A 120 -7.89 -0.01 -15.22
N LEU A 121 -8.67 0.88 -14.62
CA LEU A 121 -8.16 2.01 -13.83
C LEU A 121 -7.21 1.53 -12.73
N CYS A 122 -7.58 0.49 -11.99
CA CYS A 122 -6.74 -0.05 -10.92
C CYS A 122 -5.42 -0.61 -11.45
N VAL A 123 -5.44 -1.33 -12.58
CA VAL A 123 -4.24 -1.83 -13.25
C VAL A 123 -3.33 -0.68 -13.69
N ASP A 124 -3.89 0.35 -14.33
CA ASP A 124 -3.14 1.53 -14.78
C ASP A 124 -2.49 2.27 -13.60
N LEU A 125 -3.24 2.43 -12.49
CA LEU A 125 -2.71 3.02 -11.25
C LEU A 125 -1.53 2.22 -10.71
N ILE A 126 -1.63 0.88 -10.64
CA ILE A 126 -0.52 0.03 -10.18
C ILE A 126 0.70 0.21 -11.08
N GLN A 127 0.51 0.22 -12.40
CA GLN A 127 1.60 0.40 -13.34
C GLN A 127 2.27 1.77 -13.22
N GLU A 128 1.51 2.82 -12.94
CA GLU A 128 2.05 4.16 -12.76
C GLU A 128 2.73 4.33 -11.39
N VAL A 129 2.11 3.85 -10.33
CA VAL A 129 2.63 3.93 -8.95
C VAL A 129 3.99 3.23 -8.82
N ARG A 130 4.17 2.07 -9.47
CA ARG A 130 5.44 1.33 -9.43
C ARG A 130 6.63 2.08 -10.05
N THR A 131 6.38 3.13 -10.84
CA THR A 131 7.42 3.97 -11.43
C THR A 131 7.89 5.08 -10.49
N ILE A 132 7.20 5.29 -9.37
CA ILE A 132 7.52 6.35 -8.42
C ILE A 132 8.64 5.89 -7.51
N LYS A 133 9.71 6.68 -7.41
CA LYS A 133 10.85 6.40 -6.56
C LYS A 133 10.43 6.22 -5.10
N GLY A 134 10.95 5.20 -4.44
CA GLY A 134 10.67 4.88 -3.04
C GLY A 134 9.40 4.06 -2.80
N VAL A 135 8.60 3.80 -3.82
CA VAL A 135 7.46 2.87 -3.71
C VAL A 135 7.97 1.45 -3.68
N SER A 136 7.67 0.73 -2.59
CA SER A 136 8.09 -0.66 -2.38
C SER A 136 7.07 -1.67 -2.92
N GLY A 137 5.82 -1.26 -3.08
CA GLY A 137 4.74 -2.11 -3.56
C GLY A 137 3.38 -1.44 -3.47
N VAL A 138 2.33 -2.23 -3.62
CA VAL A 138 0.94 -1.77 -3.50
C VAL A 138 0.19 -2.53 -2.42
N HIS A 139 -0.76 -1.85 -1.79
CA HIS A 139 -1.79 -2.42 -0.93
C HIS A 139 -3.11 -2.39 -1.70
N VAL A 140 -3.54 -3.53 -2.22
CA VAL A 140 -4.79 -3.62 -2.99
C VAL A 140 -5.97 -3.73 -2.04
N MET A 141 -6.84 -2.72 -2.07
CA MET A 141 -8.07 -2.67 -1.28
C MET A 141 -9.28 -2.81 -2.22
N ALA A 142 -9.95 -3.96 -2.17
CA ALA A 142 -11.01 -4.30 -3.11
C ALA A 142 -12.32 -4.60 -2.37
N TYR A 143 -12.82 -3.61 -1.62
CA TYR A 143 -14.06 -3.77 -0.85
C TYR A 143 -15.23 -4.26 -1.71
N ARG A 144 -15.75 -5.44 -1.38
CA ARG A 144 -16.82 -6.15 -2.12
C ARG A 144 -16.48 -6.46 -3.59
N GLN A 145 -15.20 -6.59 -3.89
CA GLN A 145 -14.66 -6.97 -5.21
C GLN A 145 -13.42 -7.87 -5.03
N GLU A 146 -13.35 -8.60 -3.93
CA GLU A 146 -12.22 -9.42 -3.53
C GLU A 146 -11.87 -10.46 -4.61
N GLU A 147 -12.87 -10.97 -5.33
CA GLU A 147 -12.72 -11.91 -6.42
C GLU A 147 -11.92 -11.34 -7.61
N SER A 148 -11.90 -10.02 -7.76
CA SER A 148 -11.17 -9.36 -8.85
C SER A 148 -9.69 -9.09 -8.55
N VAL A 149 -9.26 -9.29 -7.30
CA VAL A 149 -7.87 -8.96 -6.88
C VAL A 149 -6.85 -9.78 -7.66
N ALA A 150 -7.09 -11.08 -7.84
CA ALA A 150 -6.19 -11.94 -8.58
C ALA A 150 -6.00 -11.46 -10.03
N GLU A 151 -7.09 -11.09 -10.70
CA GLU A 151 -7.05 -10.54 -12.07
C GLU A 151 -6.28 -9.23 -12.14
N VAL A 152 -6.51 -8.31 -11.19
CA VAL A 152 -5.80 -7.02 -11.12
C VAL A 152 -4.30 -7.24 -10.94
N ILE A 153 -3.91 -8.12 -10.02
CA ILE A 153 -2.49 -8.44 -9.75
C ILE A 153 -1.83 -9.04 -10.99
N ASP A 154 -2.47 -10.02 -11.63
CA ASP A 154 -1.94 -10.68 -12.83
C ASP A 154 -1.78 -9.67 -13.98
N ARG A 155 -2.82 -8.92 -14.31
CA ARG A 155 -2.82 -7.93 -15.38
C ARG A 155 -1.86 -6.76 -15.15
N SER A 156 -1.64 -6.38 -13.91
CA SER A 156 -0.68 -5.30 -13.58
C SER A 156 0.77 -5.71 -13.78
N GLY A 157 1.06 -7.02 -13.80
CA GLY A 157 2.41 -7.56 -13.89
C GLY A 157 3.30 -7.23 -12.68
N ILE A 158 2.71 -6.84 -11.54
CA ILE A 158 3.48 -6.38 -10.36
C ILE A 158 4.30 -7.51 -9.73
N LEU A 159 3.90 -8.76 -9.93
CA LEU A 159 4.60 -9.93 -9.44
C LEU A 159 5.55 -10.57 -10.47
N ALA A 160 5.67 -9.99 -11.67
CA ALA A 160 6.55 -10.53 -12.69
C ALA A 160 7.99 -10.62 -12.20
N GLY A 161 8.59 -11.81 -12.29
CA GLY A 161 9.95 -12.10 -11.85
C GLY A 161 10.11 -12.29 -10.32
N ARG A 162 9.02 -12.26 -9.55
CA ARG A 162 9.06 -12.56 -8.12
C ARG A 162 8.75 -14.04 -7.86
N THR A 163 9.54 -14.68 -7.00
CA THR A 163 9.19 -15.99 -6.45
C THR A 163 8.34 -15.78 -5.20
N PRO A 164 7.11 -16.32 -5.14
CA PRO A 164 6.30 -16.23 -3.92
C PRO A 164 7.04 -16.85 -2.73
N TRP A 165 7.07 -16.14 -1.62
CA TRP A 165 7.57 -16.68 -0.37
C TRP A 165 6.51 -17.56 0.28
N PHE A 166 6.90 -18.78 0.65
CA PHE A 166 6.04 -19.70 1.41
C PHE A 166 6.76 -20.16 2.67
N PRO A 167 6.09 -20.19 3.82
CA PRO A 167 6.66 -20.77 5.04
C PRO A 167 7.13 -22.21 4.77
N GLY A 168 8.38 -22.52 5.12
CA GLY A 168 8.97 -23.86 4.93
C GLY A 168 9.72 -24.07 3.62
N ARG A 169 9.76 -23.08 2.71
CA ARG A 169 10.63 -23.10 1.52
C ARG A 169 11.91 -22.28 1.69
N ASP A 170 12.04 -21.55 2.80
CA ASP A 170 13.25 -20.84 3.12
C ASP A 170 14.25 -21.83 3.75
N PRO A 171 15.39 -22.09 3.11
CA PRO A 171 16.42 -23.01 3.63
C PRO A 171 16.91 -22.61 5.03
N GLN A 172 16.97 -21.31 5.33
CA GLN A 172 17.45 -20.81 6.64
C GLN A 172 16.45 -21.09 7.77
N ILE A 173 15.12 -21.04 7.49
CA ILE A 173 14.10 -21.36 8.50
C ILE A 173 14.09 -22.86 8.82
N ASN A 174 14.45 -23.72 7.87
CA ASN A 174 14.49 -25.16 8.09
C ASN A 174 15.73 -25.62 8.89
N GLU A 175 16.82 -24.88 8.87
CA GLU A 175 18.00 -25.17 9.69
C GLU A 175 17.76 -24.85 11.16
N ASP A 176 17.11 -23.73 11.46
CA ASP A 176 16.78 -23.32 12.83
C ASP A 176 15.77 -24.27 13.51
N ARG A 177 14.91 -24.96 12.73
CA ARG A 177 13.96 -25.97 13.26
C ARG A 177 14.59 -27.33 13.55
N LYS A 178 15.77 -27.61 12.98
CA LYS A 178 16.50 -28.87 13.25
C LYS A 178 17.39 -28.78 14.49
N LEU A 179 17.60 -27.56 15.01
CA LEU A 179 18.44 -27.28 16.16
C LEU A 179 17.65 -26.98 17.44
N SER A 180 16.33 -27.05 17.40
CA SER A 180 15.40 -26.94 18.52
C SER A 180 14.71 -28.31 18.81
#